data_6a820941fe0e861c16c8139bec4c6d24
#
_entry.id   6a820941fe0e861c16c8139bec4c6d24
#
_cell.length_a   1.000
_cell.length_b   1.000
_cell.length_c   1.000
_cell.angle_alpha   90.00
_cell.angle_beta   90.00
_cell.angle_gamma   90.00
#
_symmetry.space_group_name_H-M   'P 1'
#
loop_
_entity.id
_entity.type
_entity.pdbx_description
1 polymer ?
#
loop_
_entity_poly.entity_id
_entity_poly.type
_entity_poly.pdbx_seq_one_letter_code
_entity_poly.pdbx_strand_id
1 'polypeptide(L)'
;TAVTVPQWDPEKCIQCNNCAFVCSHATIRPFLLTDDEVKAAPDNMKVADMKPKAGAYKYTMSVSPLDCMGCGECITVCPTAAISMQPQESQAAEQPVFDYLVANVSKKTDAGMVDTTPKGSQFNQPLLEFSGSCAGCAETSYARLITQLFGEQMYISNATGCSSIWGNPAATSPYTVNINSKKGPAWSNSLFEDNAEHGLGMEVGQRYLRDQAIELVKEIAASDKATAEFKAAADKFLETKDDTKANVEPTTALIAELEKAAAAGCEKSKEVLAKKDYLGKKSVWIFGGDGWAYDIGFGGLDHVLASGENVNVMVFDTEMYSNTGGQASKASNIGEVCQFAAAGKETSKKSLSEIAMSYGYVYVAQIALGANPAQAVKAITEAEAYPGPSLIIGYAPCELHGIAKGGMNHCQDEMKKAVKAGYWNLFSFNPALKAEGKNPFTLTSKAGDGSYQEFLNNEARYTRLIKPFPERAEKLFAKSEETAKARYTHLEKLVKLYGED
;
A
#
# COMPACT_ATOMS: atom_id res chain seq x y z
N THR A 1 -1.45 -23.88 -7.93
CA THR A 1 -0.96 -23.78 -9.33
C THR A 1 0.56 -23.70 -9.43
N ALA A 2 1.26 -23.38 -8.33
CA ALA A 2 2.72 -23.38 -8.30
C ALA A 2 3.27 -24.81 -8.23
N VAL A 3 4.39 -25.05 -8.90
CA VAL A 3 5.12 -26.36 -8.82
C VAL A 3 5.79 -26.51 -7.46
N THR A 4 6.30 -25.40 -6.92
CA THR A 4 6.93 -25.34 -5.60
C THR A 4 6.35 -24.19 -4.78
N VAL A 5 6.25 -24.40 -3.47
CA VAL A 5 5.72 -23.43 -2.50
C VAL A 5 6.64 -23.33 -1.28
N PRO A 6 6.61 -22.22 -0.53
CA PRO A 6 7.48 -22.03 0.62
C PRO A 6 7.08 -22.97 1.78
N GLN A 7 8.08 -23.53 2.44
CA GLN A 7 7.98 -24.23 3.72
C GLN A 7 8.71 -23.42 4.77
N TRP A 8 8.10 -23.26 5.94
CA TRP A 8 8.66 -22.56 7.08
C TRP A 8 9.40 -23.48 8.04
N ASP A 9 10.60 -23.06 8.47
CA ASP A 9 11.42 -23.71 9.49
C ASP A 9 11.41 -22.83 10.77
N PRO A 10 10.69 -23.25 11.84
CA PRO A 10 10.56 -22.48 13.07
C PRO A 10 11.90 -22.30 13.84
N GLU A 11 12.84 -23.25 13.70
CA GLU A 11 14.11 -23.21 14.44
C GLU A 11 15.02 -22.10 13.92
N LYS A 12 15.02 -21.87 12.61
CA LYS A 12 15.81 -20.81 11.96
C LYS A 12 15.14 -19.44 11.98
N CYS A 13 13.82 -19.39 12.21
CA CYS A 13 13.05 -18.17 12.09
C CYS A 13 13.32 -17.17 13.21
N ILE A 14 13.65 -15.93 12.83
CA ILE A 14 13.81 -14.80 13.77
C ILE A 14 12.53 -13.96 13.92
N GLN A 15 11.43 -14.34 13.26
CA GLN A 15 10.12 -13.68 13.33
C GLN A 15 10.13 -12.21 12.90
N CYS A 16 10.89 -11.88 11.87
CA CYS A 16 10.95 -10.51 11.31
C CYS A 16 9.75 -10.16 10.42
N ASN A 17 8.98 -11.15 9.96
CA ASN A 17 7.83 -11.06 9.05
C ASN A 17 8.16 -10.52 7.64
N ASN A 18 9.44 -10.43 7.24
CA ASN A 18 9.80 -9.93 5.92
C ASN A 18 9.18 -10.75 4.78
N CYS A 19 9.09 -12.09 4.95
CA CYS A 19 8.47 -12.98 3.97
C CYS A 19 6.97 -12.68 3.76
N ALA A 20 6.24 -12.35 4.81
CA ALA A 20 4.85 -11.91 4.73
C ALA A 20 4.76 -10.49 4.14
N PHE A 21 5.67 -9.59 4.55
CA PHE A 21 5.69 -8.19 4.13
C PHE A 21 5.86 -8.03 2.62
N VAL A 22 6.62 -8.87 1.95
CA VAL A 22 6.83 -8.79 0.50
C VAL A 22 5.84 -9.62 -0.32
N CYS A 23 5.09 -10.54 0.31
CA CYS A 23 4.21 -11.44 -0.43
C CYS A 23 3.10 -10.69 -1.16
N SER A 24 3.18 -10.66 -2.49
CA SER A 24 2.23 -9.98 -3.37
C SER A 24 0.81 -10.60 -3.36
N HIS A 25 0.68 -11.87 -2.96
CA HIS A 25 -0.59 -12.63 -2.97
C HIS A 25 -1.15 -12.92 -1.57
N ALA A 26 -0.49 -12.44 -0.51
CA ALA A 26 -0.91 -12.68 0.88
C ALA A 26 -1.05 -14.17 1.28
N THR A 27 -0.26 -15.03 0.67
CA THR A 27 -0.31 -16.49 0.89
C THR A 27 0.57 -16.97 2.04
N ILE A 28 1.47 -16.13 2.55
CA ILE A 28 2.31 -16.40 3.72
C ILE A 28 2.02 -15.37 4.79
N ARG A 29 1.59 -15.82 5.98
CA ARG A 29 1.08 -14.94 7.05
C ARG A 29 1.58 -15.36 8.42
N PRO A 30 2.00 -14.40 9.28
CA PRO A 30 2.29 -14.66 10.68
C PRO A 30 1.02 -14.62 11.53
N PHE A 31 0.97 -15.48 12.54
CA PHE A 31 -0.09 -15.45 13.56
C PHE A 31 0.52 -15.55 14.96
N LEU A 32 -0.14 -14.91 15.92
CA LEU A 32 0.09 -15.10 17.34
C LEU A 32 -1.08 -15.86 17.95
N LEU A 33 -0.79 -16.91 18.71
CA LEU A 33 -1.79 -17.83 19.24
C LEU A 33 -1.72 -17.93 20.76
N THR A 34 -2.86 -18.12 21.39
CA THR A 34 -2.97 -18.61 22.75
C THR A 34 -2.73 -20.12 22.78
N ASP A 35 -2.46 -20.67 23.97
CA ASP A 35 -2.30 -22.14 24.13
C ASP A 35 -3.57 -22.91 23.74
N ASP A 36 -4.74 -22.32 23.92
CA ASP A 36 -6.02 -22.98 23.55
C ASP A 36 -6.24 -22.97 22.04
N GLU A 37 -5.86 -21.90 21.33
CA GLU A 37 -5.85 -21.85 19.86
C GLU A 37 -4.86 -22.87 19.28
N VAL A 38 -3.71 -23.08 19.93
CA VAL A 38 -2.74 -24.11 19.52
C VAL A 38 -3.31 -25.52 19.70
N LYS A 39 -4.00 -25.80 20.83
CA LYS A 39 -4.62 -27.11 21.09
C LYS A 39 -5.76 -27.44 20.14
N ALA A 40 -6.48 -26.42 19.64
CA ALA A 40 -7.61 -26.59 18.72
C ALA A 40 -7.17 -26.67 17.24
N ALA A 41 -5.90 -26.38 16.95
CA ALA A 41 -5.36 -26.40 15.59
C ALA A 41 -5.10 -27.83 15.08
N PRO A 42 -4.95 -28.04 13.77
CA PRO A 42 -4.50 -29.33 13.23
C PRO A 42 -3.15 -29.75 13.82
N ASP A 43 -2.98 -31.05 14.09
CA ASP A 43 -1.82 -31.64 14.79
C ASP A 43 -0.46 -31.36 14.12
N ASN A 44 -0.45 -31.14 12.81
CA ASN A 44 0.75 -30.82 12.04
C ASN A 44 1.17 -29.35 12.08
N MET A 45 0.43 -28.48 12.76
CA MET A 45 0.77 -27.07 12.87
C MET A 45 2.09 -26.87 13.62
N LYS A 46 3.04 -26.21 12.98
CA LYS A 46 4.32 -25.84 13.60
C LYS A 46 4.17 -24.54 14.36
N VAL A 47 4.74 -24.45 15.55
CA VAL A 47 4.75 -23.25 16.40
C VAL A 47 6.13 -23.00 17.00
N ALA A 48 6.42 -21.75 17.35
CA ALA A 48 7.59 -21.34 18.10
C ALA A 48 7.17 -20.37 19.22
N ASP A 49 8.01 -20.17 20.21
CA ASP A 49 7.79 -19.11 21.20
C ASP A 49 7.89 -17.73 20.54
N MET A 50 7.02 -16.80 20.88
CA MET A 50 7.06 -15.44 20.37
C MET A 50 8.36 -14.74 20.79
N LYS A 51 9.00 -14.01 19.86
CA LYS A 51 10.23 -13.24 20.07
C LYS A 51 10.02 -11.73 19.81
N PRO A 52 10.49 -10.81 20.69
CA PRO A 52 10.91 -11.08 22.08
C PRO A 52 9.73 -11.62 22.90
N LYS A 53 10.00 -12.34 23.96
CA LYS A 53 8.96 -12.86 24.85
C LYS A 53 8.11 -11.71 25.40
N ALA A 54 7.00 -11.43 24.74
CA ALA A 54 5.99 -10.50 25.20
C ALA A 54 4.70 -11.32 25.38
N GLY A 55 4.33 -11.57 26.63
CA GLY A 55 3.13 -12.33 26.97
C GLY A 55 3.24 -13.84 26.74
N ALA A 56 2.09 -14.53 26.81
CA ALA A 56 1.93 -15.99 26.72
C ALA A 56 1.53 -16.46 25.33
N TYR A 57 2.05 -15.83 24.26
CA TYR A 57 1.69 -16.18 22.90
C TYR A 57 2.71 -17.11 22.24
N LYS A 58 2.20 -18.00 21.40
CA LYS A 58 2.99 -18.76 20.43
C LYS A 58 2.94 -18.03 19.07
N TYR A 59 3.98 -18.23 18.27
CA TYR A 59 4.11 -17.69 16.93
C TYR A 59 4.09 -18.81 15.90
N THR A 60 3.38 -18.61 14.80
CA THR A 60 3.48 -19.43 13.60
C THR A 60 3.57 -18.59 12.36
N MET A 61 4.23 -19.11 11.31
CA MET A 61 4.20 -18.57 9.96
C MET A 61 3.54 -19.63 9.08
N SER A 62 2.34 -19.34 8.61
CA SER A 62 1.56 -20.27 7.80
C SER A 62 1.55 -19.87 6.33
N VAL A 63 1.47 -20.88 5.47
CA VAL A 63 1.44 -20.72 4.02
C VAL A 63 0.19 -21.39 3.47
N SER A 64 -0.50 -20.73 2.52
CA SER A 64 -1.51 -21.37 1.68
C SER A 64 -0.84 -21.99 0.45
N PRO A 65 -0.62 -23.31 0.38
CA PRO A 65 0.03 -23.93 -0.77
C PRO A 65 -0.84 -23.95 -2.03
N LEU A 66 -2.17 -23.85 -1.90
CA LEU A 66 -3.09 -23.85 -3.04
C LEU A 66 -3.13 -22.48 -3.74
N ASP A 67 -2.95 -21.38 -2.99
CA ASP A 67 -3.06 -20.01 -3.49
C ASP A 67 -1.69 -19.41 -3.82
N CYS A 68 -0.59 -20.04 -3.39
CA CYS A 68 0.75 -19.57 -3.66
C CYS A 68 1.09 -19.64 -5.15
N MET A 69 1.65 -18.54 -5.70
CA MET A 69 2.09 -18.46 -7.09
C MET A 69 3.52 -18.94 -7.31
N GLY A 70 4.25 -19.34 -6.26
CA GLY A 70 5.59 -19.90 -6.35
C GLY A 70 6.68 -18.92 -6.78
N CYS A 71 6.46 -17.60 -6.64
CA CYS A 71 7.42 -16.57 -7.09
C CYS A 71 8.78 -16.62 -6.38
N GLY A 72 8.83 -17.07 -5.11
CA GLY A 72 10.10 -17.19 -4.37
C GLY A 72 10.61 -15.91 -3.70
N GLU A 73 9.92 -14.77 -3.77
CA GLU A 73 10.35 -13.52 -3.10
C GLU A 73 10.55 -13.70 -1.59
N CYS A 74 9.71 -14.50 -0.94
CA CYS A 74 9.81 -14.77 0.49
C CYS A 74 11.15 -15.40 0.91
N ILE A 75 11.81 -16.13 -0.02
CA ILE A 75 13.13 -16.73 0.23
C ILE A 75 14.22 -15.65 0.15
N THR A 76 14.19 -14.82 -0.90
CA THR A 76 15.25 -13.83 -1.16
C THR A 76 15.36 -12.80 -0.05
N VAL A 77 14.24 -12.51 0.65
CA VAL A 77 14.22 -11.55 1.77
C VAL A 77 14.42 -12.19 3.14
N CYS A 78 14.53 -13.52 3.23
CA CYS A 78 14.71 -14.22 4.51
C CYS A 78 16.18 -14.21 4.96
N PRO A 79 16.56 -13.46 6.01
CA PRO A 79 17.95 -13.28 6.39
C PRO A 79 18.58 -14.53 7.02
N THR A 80 17.78 -15.51 7.43
CA THR A 80 18.22 -16.72 8.13
C THR A 80 17.93 -18.00 7.35
N ALA A 81 17.48 -17.88 6.11
CA ALA A 81 17.06 -19.02 5.29
C ALA A 81 16.04 -19.95 5.99
N ALA A 82 15.14 -19.36 6.77
CA ALA A 82 14.05 -20.07 7.44
C ALA A 82 12.89 -20.45 6.51
N ILE A 83 12.96 -20.04 5.25
CA ILE A 83 11.99 -20.38 4.20
C ILE A 83 12.74 -21.08 3.08
N SER A 84 12.19 -22.23 2.64
CA SER A 84 12.72 -23.00 1.49
C SER A 84 11.58 -23.42 0.57
N MET A 85 11.81 -23.47 -0.74
CA MET A 85 10.80 -23.98 -1.69
C MET A 85 10.79 -25.50 -1.67
N GLN A 86 9.59 -26.06 -1.58
CA GLN A 86 9.33 -27.49 -1.60
C GLN A 86 8.28 -27.82 -2.66
N PRO A 87 8.24 -29.05 -3.20
CA PRO A 87 7.17 -29.47 -4.10
C PRO A 87 5.81 -29.21 -3.46
N GLN A 88 4.88 -28.59 -4.20
CA GLN A 88 3.57 -28.17 -3.68
C GLN A 88 2.79 -29.35 -3.09
N GLU A 89 2.84 -30.53 -3.72
CA GLU A 89 2.17 -31.73 -3.25
C GLU A 89 2.64 -32.16 -1.85
N SER A 90 3.92 -31.96 -1.53
CA SER A 90 4.49 -32.27 -0.21
C SER A 90 4.01 -31.33 0.89
N GLN A 91 3.44 -30.19 0.53
CA GLN A 91 2.94 -29.16 1.45
C GLN A 91 1.40 -29.13 1.53
N ALA A 92 0.70 -30.06 0.91
CA ALA A 92 -0.77 -30.07 0.89
C ALA A 92 -1.40 -30.10 2.29
N ALA A 93 -0.73 -30.70 3.27
CA ALA A 93 -1.17 -30.76 4.66
C ALA A 93 -1.14 -29.40 5.38
N GLU A 94 -0.46 -28.38 4.83
CA GLU A 94 -0.43 -27.02 5.39
C GLU A 94 -1.71 -26.23 5.07
N GLN A 95 -2.49 -26.61 4.04
CA GLN A 95 -3.73 -25.89 3.70
C GLN A 95 -4.76 -25.89 4.83
N PRO A 96 -5.12 -27.02 5.45
CA PRO A 96 -6.02 -27.01 6.60
C PRO A 96 -5.51 -26.19 7.78
N VAL A 97 -4.19 -26.11 7.98
CA VAL A 97 -3.58 -25.25 9.01
C VAL A 97 -3.81 -23.78 8.69
N PHE A 98 -3.56 -23.37 7.44
CA PHE A 98 -3.79 -22.00 6.99
C PHE A 98 -5.27 -21.61 7.12
N ASP A 99 -6.17 -22.47 6.67
CA ASP A 99 -7.62 -22.26 6.73
C ASP A 99 -8.10 -22.11 8.18
N TYR A 100 -7.61 -22.98 9.08
CA TYR A 100 -7.91 -22.88 10.52
C TYR A 100 -7.46 -21.53 11.09
N LEU A 101 -6.22 -21.12 10.82
CA LEU A 101 -5.66 -19.88 11.34
C LEU A 101 -6.42 -18.64 10.85
N VAL A 102 -6.74 -18.59 9.57
CA VAL A 102 -7.51 -17.48 8.99
C VAL A 102 -8.92 -17.41 9.57
N ALA A 103 -9.56 -18.55 9.78
CA ALA A 103 -10.96 -18.60 10.26
C ALA A 103 -11.11 -18.36 11.77
N ASN A 104 -10.12 -18.75 12.59
CA ASN A 104 -10.29 -18.84 14.04
C ASN A 104 -9.35 -17.97 14.88
N VAL A 105 -8.24 -17.49 14.30
CA VAL A 105 -7.22 -16.76 15.07
C VAL A 105 -7.30 -15.27 14.80
N SER A 106 -7.71 -14.53 15.82
CA SER A 106 -7.77 -13.07 15.77
C SER A 106 -6.43 -12.43 16.14
N LYS A 107 -6.21 -11.20 15.67
CA LYS A 107 -5.06 -10.39 16.06
C LYS A 107 -5.01 -10.19 17.58
N LYS A 108 -3.83 -10.32 18.16
CA LYS A 108 -3.56 -10.05 19.58
C LYS A 108 -3.14 -8.60 19.76
N THR A 109 -4.07 -7.76 20.23
CA THR A 109 -3.85 -6.29 20.38
C THR A 109 -2.94 -5.95 21.54
N ASP A 110 -2.86 -6.80 22.55
CA ASP A 110 -2.03 -6.67 23.75
C ASP A 110 -0.62 -7.27 23.59
N ALA A 111 -0.32 -7.85 22.42
CA ALA A 111 1.01 -8.44 22.14
C ALA A 111 2.13 -7.43 21.91
N GLY A 112 1.86 -6.13 22.02
CA GLY A 112 2.85 -5.06 21.83
C GLY A 112 3.35 -4.88 20.39
N MET A 113 2.63 -5.43 19.39
CA MET A 113 2.96 -5.25 17.98
C MET A 113 2.38 -3.94 17.46
N VAL A 114 3.27 -3.03 17.03
CA VAL A 114 2.88 -1.72 16.51
C VAL A 114 2.55 -1.83 15.02
N ASP A 115 1.31 -1.53 14.65
CA ASP A 115 0.77 -1.64 13.27
C ASP A 115 1.51 -0.80 12.24
N THR A 116 2.07 0.34 12.67
CA THR A 116 2.82 1.27 11.82
C THR A 116 4.31 0.89 11.67
N THR A 117 4.63 -0.38 11.87
CA THR A 117 5.96 -0.95 11.62
C THR A 117 5.88 -2.07 10.57
N PRO A 118 6.95 -2.34 9.81
CA PRO A 118 6.95 -3.44 8.85
C PRO A 118 6.57 -4.80 9.47
N LYS A 119 7.10 -5.11 10.66
CA LYS A 119 6.80 -6.36 11.39
C LYS A 119 5.37 -6.38 11.91
N GLY A 120 4.92 -5.32 12.56
CA GLY A 120 3.63 -5.27 13.25
C GLY A 120 2.46 -5.23 12.28
N SER A 121 2.60 -4.51 11.15
CA SER A 121 1.56 -4.44 10.12
C SER A 121 1.14 -5.81 9.58
N GLN A 122 2.04 -6.80 9.61
CA GLN A 122 1.79 -8.11 9.04
C GLN A 122 0.88 -9.00 9.92
N PHE A 123 0.66 -8.63 11.18
CA PHE A 123 -0.35 -9.30 12.03
C PHE A 123 -1.77 -8.80 11.76
N ASN A 124 -1.93 -7.75 10.96
CA ASN A 124 -3.25 -7.36 10.44
C ASN A 124 -3.66 -8.29 9.30
N GLN A 125 -4.94 -8.67 9.27
CA GLN A 125 -5.46 -9.44 8.13
C GLN A 125 -5.32 -8.62 6.84
N PRO A 126 -4.69 -9.15 5.79
CA PRO A 126 -4.72 -8.52 4.48
C PRO A 126 -6.14 -8.58 3.92
N LEU A 127 -6.64 -7.45 3.42
CA LEU A 127 -7.96 -7.38 2.79
C LEU A 127 -7.86 -7.26 1.26
N LEU A 128 -6.69 -7.56 0.73
CA LEU A 128 -6.41 -7.92 -0.66
C LEU A 128 -5.60 -9.21 -0.61
N GLU A 129 -6.14 -10.30 -1.12
CA GLU A 129 -5.54 -11.62 -1.04
C GLU A 129 -5.81 -12.45 -2.30
N PHE A 130 -4.89 -13.33 -2.66
CA PHE A 130 -5.04 -14.30 -3.76
C PHE A 130 -5.41 -13.65 -5.10
N SER A 131 -4.84 -12.47 -5.37
CA SER A 131 -5.11 -11.72 -6.59
C SER A 131 -4.62 -12.44 -7.85
N GLY A 132 -5.20 -12.11 -8.99
CA GLY A 132 -4.76 -12.59 -10.31
C GLY A 132 -3.54 -11.87 -10.87
N SER A 133 -2.70 -11.25 -10.02
CA SER A 133 -1.48 -10.57 -10.46
C SER A 133 -0.38 -11.56 -10.87
N CYS A 134 0.63 -11.06 -11.59
CA CYS A 134 1.83 -11.83 -11.91
C CYS A 134 2.52 -12.35 -10.64
N ALA A 135 3.21 -13.48 -10.74
CA ALA A 135 4.03 -14.01 -9.65
C ALA A 135 5.13 -13.00 -9.28
N GLY A 136 5.15 -12.52 -8.03
CA GLY A 136 6.09 -11.49 -7.58
C GLY A 136 5.74 -10.06 -8.02
N CYS A 137 4.46 -9.77 -8.30
CA CYS A 137 4.02 -8.43 -8.69
C CYS A 137 4.27 -7.40 -7.58
N ALA A 138 5.02 -6.34 -7.90
CA ALA A 138 5.32 -5.28 -6.95
C ALA A 138 4.10 -4.41 -6.59
N GLU A 139 3.17 -4.19 -7.54
CA GLU A 139 1.98 -3.35 -7.32
C GLU A 139 1.11 -3.90 -6.19
N THR A 140 0.82 -5.20 -6.23
CA THR A 140 -0.04 -5.84 -5.22
C THR A 140 0.59 -5.89 -3.83
N SER A 141 1.91 -5.86 -3.71
CA SER A 141 2.58 -5.72 -2.41
C SER A 141 2.24 -4.40 -1.72
N TYR A 142 2.21 -3.28 -2.47
CA TYR A 142 1.77 -1.98 -1.94
C TYR A 142 0.28 -1.98 -1.60
N ALA A 143 -0.58 -2.39 -2.55
CA ALA A 143 -2.03 -2.39 -2.34
C ALA A 143 -2.44 -3.27 -1.15
N ARG A 144 -1.85 -4.45 -1.01
CA ARG A 144 -2.06 -5.34 0.12
C ARG A 144 -1.68 -4.69 1.46
N LEU A 145 -0.50 -4.05 1.53
CA LEU A 145 -0.05 -3.35 2.73
C LEU A 145 -1.02 -2.23 3.13
N ILE A 146 -1.50 -1.44 2.16
CA ILE A 146 -2.47 -0.36 2.41
C ILE A 146 -3.77 -0.94 2.97
N THR A 147 -4.25 -2.08 2.43
CA THR A 147 -5.45 -2.75 2.98
C THR A 147 -5.24 -3.32 4.38
N GLN A 148 -4.03 -3.75 4.75
CA GLN A 148 -3.72 -4.19 6.12
C GLN A 148 -3.75 -3.02 7.11
N LEU A 149 -3.44 -1.82 6.66
CA LEU A 149 -3.41 -0.63 7.50
C LEU A 149 -4.80 0.02 7.64
N PHE A 150 -5.60 0.07 6.58
CA PHE A 150 -6.81 0.89 6.51
C PHE A 150 -8.02 0.19 5.89
N GLY A 151 -7.89 -1.03 5.40
CA GLY A 151 -8.85 -1.69 4.51
C GLY A 151 -10.30 -1.73 5.00
N GLU A 152 -10.54 -1.79 6.31
CA GLU A 152 -11.90 -1.82 6.87
C GLU A 152 -12.70 -0.51 6.65
N GLN A 153 -12.01 0.60 6.40
CA GLN A 153 -12.60 1.92 6.18
C GLN A 153 -12.37 2.45 4.76
N MET A 154 -11.69 1.68 3.90
CA MET A 154 -11.29 2.15 2.57
C MET A 154 -12.42 2.22 1.57
N TYR A 155 -12.43 3.33 0.82
CA TYR A 155 -13.00 3.40 -0.52
C TYR A 155 -11.86 3.48 -1.53
N ILE A 156 -11.91 2.66 -2.57
CA ILE A 156 -10.87 2.59 -3.59
C ILE A 156 -11.47 2.93 -4.95
N SER A 157 -10.97 4.01 -5.55
CA SER A 157 -11.15 4.34 -6.96
C SER A 157 -9.94 3.82 -7.72
N ASN A 158 -10.14 3.01 -8.75
CA ASN A 158 -9.07 2.33 -9.46
C ASN A 158 -9.07 2.66 -10.94
N ALA A 159 -7.92 3.05 -11.50
CA ALA A 159 -7.75 3.27 -12.93
C ALA A 159 -7.67 1.95 -13.68
N THR A 160 -8.27 1.88 -14.86
CA THR A 160 -8.09 0.73 -15.77
C THR A 160 -6.61 0.52 -16.08
N GLY A 161 -6.13 -0.71 -15.93
CA GLY A 161 -4.73 -1.10 -16.10
C GLY A 161 -4.43 -2.40 -15.36
N CYS A 162 -3.18 -2.66 -14.99
CA CYS A 162 -2.83 -3.85 -14.20
C CYS A 162 -3.64 -3.92 -12.91
N SER A 163 -3.82 -2.80 -12.22
CA SER A 163 -4.56 -2.76 -10.95
C SER A 163 -6.04 -3.11 -11.10
N SER A 164 -6.67 -2.87 -12.26
CA SER A 164 -8.02 -3.38 -12.53
C SER A 164 -8.04 -4.87 -12.87
N ILE A 165 -6.98 -5.37 -13.52
CA ILE A 165 -6.89 -6.78 -13.90
C ILE A 165 -6.64 -7.66 -12.69
N TRP A 166 -5.68 -7.32 -11.83
CA TRP A 166 -5.47 -8.09 -10.60
C TRP A 166 -6.53 -7.79 -9.52
N GLY A 167 -7.23 -6.64 -9.60
CA GLY A 167 -8.38 -6.30 -8.74
C GLY A 167 -9.66 -7.03 -9.14
N ASN A 168 -9.77 -7.51 -10.37
CA ASN A 168 -10.85 -8.29 -10.98
C ASN A 168 -12.24 -7.62 -10.95
N PRO A 169 -13.20 -8.07 -11.77
CA PRO A 169 -14.62 -7.72 -11.64
C PRO A 169 -15.18 -8.15 -10.28
N ALA A 170 -16.23 -7.47 -9.85
CA ALA A 170 -16.83 -7.66 -8.51
C ALA A 170 -17.10 -9.12 -8.09
N ALA A 171 -17.46 -9.99 -9.04
CA ALA A 171 -17.76 -11.41 -8.78
C ALA A 171 -16.52 -12.24 -8.42
N THR A 172 -15.31 -11.79 -8.79
CA THR A 172 -14.05 -12.51 -8.58
C THR A 172 -13.00 -11.62 -7.91
N SER A 173 -13.45 -10.56 -7.24
CA SER A 173 -12.58 -9.59 -6.58
C SER A 173 -11.72 -10.26 -5.50
N PRO A 174 -10.40 -9.98 -5.46
CA PRO A 174 -9.51 -10.44 -4.41
C PRO A 174 -9.60 -9.58 -3.14
N TYR A 175 -10.36 -8.49 -3.17
CA TYR A 175 -10.66 -7.71 -1.97
C TYR A 175 -11.66 -8.46 -1.10
N THR A 176 -11.37 -8.53 0.20
CA THR A 176 -12.13 -9.32 1.16
C THR A 176 -12.47 -8.48 2.41
N VAL A 177 -13.15 -9.09 3.35
CA VAL A 177 -13.56 -8.48 4.61
C VAL A 177 -12.80 -9.07 5.79
N ASN A 178 -12.59 -8.28 6.83
CA ASN A 178 -12.06 -8.76 8.09
C ASN A 178 -13.04 -9.78 8.70
N ILE A 179 -12.52 -10.93 9.14
CA ILE A 179 -13.32 -12.05 9.65
C ILE A 179 -14.14 -11.68 10.91
N ASN A 180 -13.66 -10.71 11.70
CA ASN A 180 -14.31 -10.29 12.95
C ASN A 180 -15.30 -9.15 12.71
N SER A 181 -14.83 -8.04 12.13
CA SER A 181 -15.65 -6.83 11.93
C SER A 181 -16.63 -6.95 10.75
N LYS A 182 -16.41 -7.90 9.82
CA LYS A 182 -17.14 -8.06 8.54
C LYS A 182 -17.07 -6.82 7.65
N LYS A 183 -16.06 -5.96 7.85
CA LYS A 183 -15.80 -4.76 7.05
C LYS A 183 -14.59 -4.97 6.14
N GLY A 184 -14.60 -4.33 4.99
CA GLY A 184 -13.51 -4.38 4.02
C GLY A 184 -13.60 -3.26 3.00
N PRO A 185 -12.64 -3.17 2.06
CA PRO A 185 -12.62 -2.11 1.07
C PRO A 185 -13.84 -2.14 0.16
N ALA A 186 -14.41 -0.96 -0.11
CA ALA A 186 -15.32 -0.76 -1.22
C ALA A 186 -14.48 -0.36 -2.44
N TRP A 187 -14.41 -1.23 -3.44
CA TRP A 187 -13.60 -1.05 -4.64
C TRP A 187 -14.48 -0.76 -5.86
N SER A 188 -14.09 0.24 -6.64
CA SER A 188 -14.73 0.57 -7.90
C SER A 188 -13.68 0.88 -8.96
N ASN A 189 -13.80 0.24 -10.12
CA ASN A 189 -12.98 0.57 -11.28
C ASN A 189 -13.62 1.73 -12.06
N SER A 190 -12.77 2.68 -12.45
CA SER A 190 -13.13 3.79 -13.32
C SER A 190 -12.56 3.60 -14.72
N LEU A 191 -12.89 4.51 -15.65
CA LEU A 191 -12.20 4.58 -16.93
C LEU A 191 -10.73 4.96 -16.72
N PHE A 192 -9.92 4.72 -17.75
CA PHE A 192 -8.47 4.95 -17.64
C PHE A 192 -8.14 6.44 -17.40
N GLU A 193 -8.89 7.33 -18.05
CA GLU A 193 -8.65 8.78 -18.04
C GLU A 193 -9.24 9.52 -16.82
N ASP A 194 -10.36 9.03 -16.23
CA ASP A 194 -11.18 9.79 -15.28
C ASP A 194 -11.09 9.32 -13.83
N ASN A 195 -10.14 8.43 -13.52
CA ASN A 195 -10.06 7.81 -12.21
C ASN A 195 -9.84 8.78 -11.05
N ALA A 196 -9.08 9.84 -11.27
CA ALA A 196 -8.83 10.82 -10.23
C ALA A 196 -10.12 11.55 -9.84
N GLU A 197 -10.89 11.99 -10.82
CA GLU A 197 -12.16 12.68 -10.64
C GLU A 197 -13.23 11.75 -10.04
N HIS A 198 -13.23 10.47 -10.43
CA HIS A 198 -14.09 9.47 -9.82
C HIS A 198 -13.80 9.31 -8.33
N GLY A 199 -12.52 9.23 -7.93
CA GLY A 199 -12.12 9.17 -6.52
C GLY A 199 -12.47 10.44 -5.75
N LEU A 200 -12.30 11.62 -6.37
CA LEU A 200 -12.76 12.89 -5.79
C LEU A 200 -14.27 12.88 -5.57
N GLY A 201 -15.04 12.39 -6.55
CA GLY A 201 -16.49 12.27 -6.43
C GLY A 201 -16.91 11.35 -5.28
N MET A 202 -16.19 10.23 -5.07
CA MET A 202 -16.43 9.34 -3.91
C MET A 202 -16.18 10.08 -2.58
N GLU A 203 -15.11 10.88 -2.47
CA GLU A 203 -14.82 11.66 -1.26
C GLU A 203 -15.89 12.71 -1.00
N VAL A 204 -16.17 13.55 -1.97
CA VAL A 204 -17.13 14.66 -1.83
C VAL A 204 -18.54 14.12 -1.51
N GLY A 205 -18.97 13.05 -2.19
CA GLY A 205 -20.29 12.46 -1.99
C GLY A 205 -20.45 11.86 -0.57
N GLN A 206 -19.52 11.04 -0.14
CA GLN A 206 -19.59 10.42 1.19
C GLN A 206 -19.43 11.45 2.31
N ARG A 207 -18.57 12.43 2.16
CA ARG A 207 -18.38 13.52 3.12
C ARG A 207 -19.65 14.35 3.28
N TYR A 208 -20.30 14.72 2.19
CA TYR A 208 -21.56 15.45 2.24
C TYR A 208 -22.65 14.71 3.05
N LEU A 209 -22.81 13.41 2.82
CA LEU A 209 -23.76 12.59 3.58
C LEU A 209 -23.37 12.45 5.04
N ARG A 210 -22.08 12.34 5.30
CA ARG A 210 -21.51 12.26 6.65
C ARG A 210 -21.72 13.56 7.43
N ASP A 211 -21.44 14.70 6.82
CA ASP A 211 -21.58 16.03 7.43
C ASP A 211 -23.06 16.28 7.82
N GLN A 212 -24.00 15.92 6.96
CA GLN A 212 -25.42 15.97 7.31
C GLN A 212 -25.76 15.11 8.55
N ALA A 213 -25.23 13.88 8.60
CA ALA A 213 -25.45 13.01 9.74
C ALA A 213 -24.82 13.58 11.03
N ILE A 214 -23.63 14.18 10.93
CA ILE A 214 -22.93 14.83 12.06
C ILE A 214 -23.74 16.01 12.59
N GLU A 215 -24.30 16.86 11.73
CA GLU A 215 -25.13 17.99 12.18
C GLU A 215 -26.38 17.50 12.91
N LEU A 216 -27.06 16.46 12.41
CA LEU A 216 -28.18 15.85 13.12
C LEU A 216 -27.77 15.26 14.49
N VAL A 217 -26.60 14.64 14.61
CA VAL A 217 -26.06 14.14 15.88
C VAL A 217 -25.86 15.28 16.87
N LYS A 218 -25.28 16.41 16.43
CA LYS A 218 -25.12 17.61 17.27
C LYS A 218 -26.46 18.17 17.73
N GLU A 219 -27.45 18.24 16.84
CA GLU A 219 -28.82 18.72 17.20
C GLU A 219 -29.52 17.80 18.21
N ILE A 220 -29.36 16.47 18.07
CA ILE A 220 -29.91 15.52 19.05
C ILE A 220 -29.21 15.69 20.38
N ALA A 221 -27.87 15.79 20.41
CA ALA A 221 -27.09 15.96 21.64
C ALA A 221 -27.42 17.27 22.40
N ALA A 222 -27.74 18.34 21.66
CA ALA A 222 -28.15 19.63 22.24
C ALA A 222 -29.56 19.64 22.77
N SER A 223 -30.40 18.62 22.48
CA SER A 223 -31.78 18.53 22.94
C SER A 223 -31.87 18.23 24.41
N ASP A 224 -32.86 18.84 25.09
CA ASP A 224 -33.19 18.52 26.48
C ASP A 224 -33.66 17.07 26.69
N LYS A 225 -34.07 16.39 25.62
CA LYS A 225 -34.50 14.99 25.63
C LYS A 225 -33.33 14.00 25.49
N ALA A 226 -32.11 14.48 25.19
CA ALA A 226 -30.95 13.61 25.04
C ALA A 226 -30.49 13.08 26.41
N THR A 227 -30.30 11.77 26.49
CA THR A 227 -29.76 11.11 27.68
C THR A 227 -28.30 11.48 27.91
N ALA A 228 -27.79 11.31 29.13
CA ALA A 228 -26.38 11.55 29.45
C ALA A 228 -25.46 10.62 28.64
N GLU A 229 -25.90 9.37 28.45
CA GLU A 229 -25.18 8.34 27.68
C GLU A 229 -25.09 8.74 26.22
N PHE A 230 -26.18 9.23 25.62
CA PHE A 230 -26.13 9.72 24.23
C PHE A 230 -25.16 10.89 24.07
N LYS A 231 -25.22 11.88 24.98
CA LYS A 231 -24.32 13.04 24.94
C LYS A 231 -22.85 12.61 25.03
N ALA A 232 -22.52 11.71 25.95
CA ALA A 232 -21.16 11.20 26.11
C ALA A 232 -20.67 10.44 24.86
N ALA A 233 -21.52 9.62 24.22
CA ALA A 233 -21.22 8.92 23.02
C ALA A 233 -21.01 9.88 21.82
N ALA A 234 -21.89 10.91 21.71
CA ALA A 234 -21.77 11.94 20.67
C ALA A 234 -20.50 12.78 20.84
N ASP A 235 -20.14 13.20 22.04
CA ASP A 235 -18.92 13.95 22.33
C ASP A 235 -17.67 13.15 21.94
N LYS A 236 -17.62 11.87 22.34
CA LYS A 236 -16.48 11.00 22.00
C LYS A 236 -16.37 10.75 20.50
N PHE A 237 -17.48 10.57 19.81
CA PHE A 237 -17.53 10.47 18.35
C PHE A 237 -17.00 11.74 17.68
N LEU A 238 -17.46 12.92 18.11
CA LEU A 238 -17.05 14.21 17.56
C LEU A 238 -15.58 14.53 17.82
N GLU A 239 -15.04 14.12 18.99
CA GLU A 239 -13.62 14.26 19.32
C GLU A 239 -12.72 13.47 18.34
N THR A 240 -13.17 12.31 17.89
CA THR A 240 -12.37 11.39 17.08
C THR A 240 -12.74 11.41 15.59
N LYS A 241 -13.70 12.23 15.18
CA LYS A 241 -14.33 12.18 13.85
C LYS A 241 -13.38 12.26 12.66
N ASP A 242 -12.21 12.86 12.84
CA ASP A 242 -11.23 13.07 11.76
C ASP A 242 -10.12 11.99 11.73
N ASP A 243 -10.13 11.05 12.67
CA ASP A 243 -9.18 9.93 12.72
C ASP A 243 -9.85 8.62 12.31
N THR A 244 -9.40 8.02 11.24
CA THR A 244 -9.98 6.81 10.63
C THR A 244 -10.00 5.61 11.59
N LYS A 245 -8.98 5.44 12.43
CA LYS A 245 -8.88 4.32 13.38
C LYS A 245 -9.55 4.64 14.73
N ALA A 246 -9.25 5.81 15.28
CA ALA A 246 -9.80 6.21 16.59
C ALA A 246 -11.32 6.40 16.56
N ASN A 247 -11.89 6.69 15.38
CA ASN A 247 -13.34 6.90 15.22
C ASN A 247 -14.18 5.60 15.18
N VAL A 248 -13.57 4.42 15.08
CA VAL A 248 -14.28 3.13 14.87
C VAL A 248 -15.17 2.78 16.09
N GLU A 249 -14.57 2.70 17.28
CA GLU A 249 -15.31 2.37 18.52
C GLU A 249 -16.32 3.44 18.90
N PRO A 250 -15.98 4.76 18.90
CA PRO A 250 -16.93 5.83 19.14
C PRO A 250 -18.12 5.83 18.18
N THR A 251 -17.90 5.54 16.90
CA THR A 251 -19.00 5.40 15.93
C THR A 251 -19.93 4.26 16.30
N THR A 252 -19.40 3.11 16.69
CA THR A 252 -20.19 1.94 17.10
C THR A 252 -21.02 2.25 18.36
N ALA A 253 -20.42 2.91 19.35
CA ALA A 253 -21.11 3.33 20.56
C ALA A 253 -22.23 4.35 20.26
N LEU A 254 -21.96 5.33 19.39
CA LEU A 254 -22.95 6.31 18.97
C LEU A 254 -24.14 5.65 18.26
N ILE A 255 -23.90 4.70 17.35
CA ILE A 255 -24.95 3.96 16.63
C ILE A 255 -25.87 3.24 17.65
N ALA A 256 -25.32 2.61 18.68
CA ALA A 256 -26.12 1.94 19.71
C ALA A 256 -27.02 2.92 20.47
N GLU A 257 -26.55 4.12 20.80
CA GLU A 257 -27.35 5.16 21.42
C GLU A 257 -28.41 5.77 20.47
N LEU A 258 -28.09 5.93 19.21
CA LEU A 258 -29.02 6.32 18.14
C LEU A 258 -30.18 5.31 18.01
N GLU A 259 -29.90 4.02 18.07
CA GLU A 259 -30.90 2.95 18.02
C GLU A 259 -31.88 3.03 19.23
N LYS A 260 -31.37 3.28 20.44
CA LYS A 260 -32.18 3.50 21.63
C LYS A 260 -33.07 4.74 21.48
N ALA A 261 -32.50 5.86 21.05
CA ALA A 261 -33.22 7.10 20.83
C ALA A 261 -34.31 6.98 19.76
N ALA A 262 -34.02 6.27 18.65
CA ALA A 262 -34.99 5.98 17.59
C ALA A 262 -36.15 5.11 18.09
N ALA A 263 -35.88 4.11 18.95
CA ALA A 263 -36.87 3.26 19.57
C ALA A 263 -37.78 4.07 20.54
N ALA A 264 -37.23 5.12 21.16
CA ALA A 264 -37.98 6.08 22.00
C ALA A 264 -38.74 7.13 21.18
N GLY A 265 -38.72 7.05 19.84
CA GLY A 265 -39.50 7.93 18.94
C GLY A 265 -38.76 9.17 18.45
N CYS A 266 -37.44 9.23 18.53
CA CYS A 266 -36.66 10.34 17.98
C CYS A 266 -36.52 10.19 16.42
N GLU A 267 -37.23 11.03 15.67
CA GLU A 267 -37.22 10.99 14.19
C GLU A 267 -35.83 11.34 13.62
N LYS A 268 -35.10 12.30 14.20
CA LYS A 268 -33.74 12.63 13.78
C LYS A 268 -32.77 11.45 13.92
N SER A 269 -32.92 10.66 15.00
CA SER A 269 -32.13 9.43 15.19
C SER A 269 -32.40 8.40 14.08
N LYS A 270 -33.65 8.26 13.63
CA LYS A 270 -34.01 7.40 12.50
C LYS A 270 -33.36 7.89 11.20
N GLU A 271 -33.32 9.19 10.98
CA GLU A 271 -32.68 9.79 9.80
C GLU A 271 -31.16 9.56 9.81
N VAL A 272 -30.49 9.72 10.96
CA VAL A 272 -29.07 9.41 11.11
C VAL A 272 -28.80 7.92 10.87
N LEU A 273 -29.64 7.05 11.43
CA LEU A 273 -29.49 5.59 11.25
C LEU A 273 -29.68 5.15 9.81
N ALA A 274 -30.51 5.84 9.01
CA ALA A 274 -30.61 5.60 7.56
C ALA A 274 -29.30 5.90 6.80
N LYS A 275 -28.43 6.72 7.40
CA LYS A 275 -27.11 7.10 6.89
C LYS A 275 -25.95 6.53 7.73
N LYS A 276 -26.20 5.54 8.60
CA LYS A 276 -25.22 5.06 9.60
C LYS A 276 -23.90 4.58 8.99
N ASP A 277 -23.92 4.07 7.77
CA ASP A 277 -22.73 3.57 7.07
C ASP A 277 -21.75 4.71 6.69
N TYR A 278 -22.21 5.96 6.66
CA TYR A 278 -21.39 7.15 6.42
C TYR A 278 -20.83 7.79 7.70
N LEU A 279 -21.33 7.44 8.91
CA LEU A 279 -20.86 8.06 10.15
C LEU A 279 -19.36 7.86 10.40
N GLY A 280 -18.87 6.63 10.25
CA GLY A 280 -17.46 6.34 10.42
C GLY A 280 -16.59 7.05 9.38
N LYS A 281 -15.44 7.59 9.83
CA LYS A 281 -14.46 8.23 8.93
C LYS A 281 -14.02 7.22 7.88
N LYS A 282 -14.11 7.59 6.61
CA LYS A 282 -13.64 6.80 5.47
C LYS A 282 -12.23 7.23 5.06
N SER A 283 -11.50 6.28 4.50
CA SER A 283 -10.19 6.45 3.90
C SER A 283 -10.34 6.30 2.39
N VAL A 284 -10.25 7.38 1.65
CA VAL A 284 -10.42 7.35 0.18
C VAL A 284 -9.07 7.26 -0.50
N TRP A 285 -8.88 6.19 -1.26
CA TRP A 285 -7.66 5.90 -2.01
C TRP A 285 -7.93 5.82 -3.51
N ILE A 286 -7.08 6.49 -4.28
CA ILE A 286 -7.10 6.48 -5.74
C ILE A 286 -5.88 5.70 -6.21
N PHE A 287 -6.11 4.54 -6.84
CA PHE A 287 -5.05 3.64 -7.31
C PHE A 287 -4.91 3.68 -8.82
N GLY A 288 -3.68 3.69 -9.31
CA GLY A 288 -3.41 3.54 -10.73
C GLY A 288 -1.92 3.44 -11.05
N GLY A 289 -1.60 3.02 -12.27
CA GLY A 289 -0.25 2.94 -12.80
C GLY A 289 0.27 4.29 -13.32
N ASP A 290 1.53 4.30 -13.72
CA ASP A 290 2.20 5.50 -14.25
C ASP A 290 1.59 5.98 -15.57
N GLY A 291 1.13 5.08 -16.46
CA GLY A 291 0.45 5.47 -17.68
C GLY A 291 -0.80 6.31 -17.44
N TRP A 292 -1.54 6.03 -16.36
CA TRP A 292 -2.62 6.88 -15.91
C TRP A 292 -2.09 8.20 -15.32
N ALA A 293 -1.25 8.14 -14.29
CA ALA A 293 -0.90 9.30 -13.48
C ALA A 293 0.01 10.31 -14.20
N TYR A 294 0.92 9.83 -15.07
CA TYR A 294 1.87 10.70 -15.78
C TYR A 294 1.35 11.19 -17.13
N ASP A 295 0.42 10.46 -17.74
CA ASP A 295 -0.04 10.69 -19.11
C ASP A 295 -1.53 10.96 -19.18
N ILE A 296 -2.36 9.93 -19.41
CA ILE A 296 -3.74 10.11 -19.83
C ILE A 296 -4.64 10.72 -18.74
N GLY A 297 -4.45 10.35 -17.49
CA GLY A 297 -5.20 10.85 -16.34
C GLY A 297 -4.54 12.03 -15.63
N PHE A 298 -3.41 12.57 -16.15
CA PHE A 298 -2.66 13.62 -15.45
C PHE A 298 -3.46 14.89 -15.22
N GLY A 299 -4.25 15.33 -16.19
CA GLY A 299 -5.06 16.55 -16.04
C GLY A 299 -6.08 16.45 -14.91
N GLY A 300 -6.77 15.31 -14.79
CA GLY A 300 -7.68 15.04 -13.69
C GLY A 300 -6.96 14.89 -12.36
N LEU A 301 -5.83 14.18 -12.34
CA LEU A 301 -5.01 14.05 -11.12
C LEU A 301 -4.52 15.41 -10.62
N ASP A 302 -4.04 16.28 -11.51
CA ASP A 302 -3.62 17.64 -11.17
C ASP A 302 -4.77 18.43 -10.54
N HIS A 303 -5.96 18.38 -11.15
CA HIS A 303 -7.17 19.04 -10.61
C HIS A 303 -7.54 18.51 -9.22
N VAL A 304 -7.49 17.20 -9.02
CA VAL A 304 -7.80 16.57 -7.72
C VAL A 304 -6.81 17.01 -6.64
N LEU A 305 -5.51 17.02 -6.94
CA LEU A 305 -4.50 17.53 -6.00
C LEU A 305 -4.70 19.02 -5.70
N ALA A 306 -5.11 19.80 -6.71
CA ALA A 306 -5.41 21.22 -6.55
C ALA A 306 -6.66 21.50 -5.70
N SER A 307 -7.59 20.55 -5.59
CA SER A 307 -8.86 20.72 -4.86
C SER A 307 -8.69 20.90 -3.35
N GLY A 308 -7.60 20.44 -2.78
CA GLY A 308 -7.37 20.43 -1.34
C GLY A 308 -8.18 19.37 -0.57
N GLU A 309 -8.94 18.52 -1.25
CA GLU A 309 -9.77 17.48 -0.62
C GLU A 309 -8.92 16.35 -0.03
N ASN A 310 -9.43 15.72 1.02
CA ASN A 310 -8.74 14.65 1.76
C ASN A 310 -8.82 13.31 1.01
N VAL A 311 -7.99 13.16 0.00
CA VAL A 311 -7.84 11.94 -0.79
C VAL A 311 -6.39 11.47 -0.83
N ASN A 312 -6.18 10.17 -0.84
CA ASN A 312 -4.87 9.54 -0.93
C ASN A 312 -4.68 8.95 -2.33
N VAL A 313 -3.64 9.36 -3.03
CA VAL A 313 -3.30 8.83 -4.35
C VAL A 313 -2.09 7.90 -4.22
N MET A 314 -2.23 6.66 -4.68
CA MET A 314 -1.13 5.70 -4.82
C MET A 314 -0.86 5.42 -6.29
N VAL A 315 0.29 5.84 -6.76
CA VAL A 315 0.79 5.54 -8.11
C VAL A 315 1.74 4.35 -8.05
N PHE A 316 1.37 3.27 -8.73
CA PHE A 316 2.25 2.12 -8.96
C PHE A 316 3.12 2.44 -10.17
N ASP A 317 4.35 2.91 -9.92
CA ASP A 317 5.24 3.39 -10.99
C ASP A 317 6.07 2.24 -11.55
N THR A 318 5.58 1.63 -12.61
CA THR A 318 6.26 0.59 -13.38
C THR A 318 7.08 1.15 -14.54
N GLU A 319 7.09 2.47 -14.69
CA GLU A 319 7.84 3.22 -15.71
C GLU A 319 7.43 2.91 -17.16
N MET A 320 6.26 2.26 -17.35
CA MET A 320 5.66 1.97 -18.65
C MET A 320 4.18 1.63 -18.54
N TYR A 321 3.44 1.65 -19.64
CA TYR A 321 2.11 1.07 -19.71
C TYR A 321 2.20 -0.46 -19.65
N SER A 322 2.24 -1.02 -18.45
CA SER A 322 2.52 -2.46 -18.24
C SER A 322 1.43 -3.36 -18.78
N ASN A 323 0.17 -3.07 -18.44
CA ASN A 323 -0.97 -3.94 -18.77
C ASN A 323 -1.19 -4.11 -20.27
N THR A 324 -0.93 -3.07 -21.05
CA THR A 324 -1.16 -3.08 -22.50
C THR A 324 0.04 -3.61 -23.31
N GLY A 325 1.15 -3.94 -22.65
CA GLY A 325 2.29 -4.62 -23.25
C GLY A 325 3.58 -3.79 -23.34
N GLY A 326 3.78 -2.82 -22.44
CA GLY A 326 5.06 -2.14 -22.28
C GLY A 326 5.28 -0.94 -23.21
N GLN A 327 4.27 -0.10 -23.41
CA GLN A 327 4.43 1.15 -24.14
C GLN A 327 5.14 2.19 -23.29
N ALA A 328 5.90 3.07 -23.93
CA ALA A 328 6.56 4.18 -23.26
C ALA A 328 5.55 5.14 -22.64
N SER A 329 5.76 5.50 -21.38
CA SER A 329 5.05 6.57 -20.68
C SER A 329 5.98 7.77 -20.44
N LYS A 330 5.45 8.86 -19.89
CA LYS A 330 6.28 9.96 -19.38
C LYS A 330 7.07 9.58 -18.12
N ALA A 331 6.76 8.42 -17.51
CA ALA A 331 7.53 7.83 -16.42
C ALA A 331 8.73 7.00 -16.90
N SER A 332 8.77 6.56 -18.16
CA SER A 332 9.90 5.78 -18.71
C SER A 332 11.18 6.63 -18.74
N ASN A 333 12.31 6.00 -18.40
CA ASN A 333 13.60 6.67 -18.30
C ASN A 333 14.39 6.71 -19.62
N ILE A 334 15.43 7.54 -19.65
CA ILE A 334 16.36 7.64 -20.80
C ILE A 334 17.03 6.29 -21.03
N GLY A 335 17.07 5.84 -22.29
CA GLY A 335 17.67 4.58 -22.70
C GLY A 335 16.76 3.37 -22.59
N GLU A 336 15.59 3.49 -21.97
CA GLU A 336 14.63 2.40 -21.86
C GLU A 336 14.01 2.06 -23.21
N VAL A 337 14.00 0.77 -23.54
CA VAL A 337 13.36 0.21 -24.72
C VAL A 337 11.93 -0.19 -24.39
N CYS A 338 10.97 0.52 -24.95
CA CYS A 338 9.55 0.28 -24.81
C CYS A 338 8.89 0.23 -26.17
N GLN A 339 7.64 -0.21 -26.26
CA GLN A 339 6.81 0.04 -27.44
C GLN A 339 6.74 1.55 -27.67
N PHE A 340 6.84 1.99 -28.92
CA PHE A 340 7.00 3.39 -29.38
C PHE A 340 8.35 4.06 -29.00
N ALA A 341 9.27 3.34 -28.35
CA ALA A 341 10.63 3.77 -28.05
C ALA A 341 11.64 2.63 -28.34
N ALA A 342 11.52 1.97 -29.48
CA ALA A 342 12.33 0.79 -29.84
C ALA A 342 13.84 1.06 -29.92
N ALA A 343 14.24 2.30 -30.20
CA ALA A 343 15.63 2.74 -30.24
C ALA A 343 16.09 3.42 -28.92
N GLY A 344 15.38 3.16 -27.81
CA GLY A 344 15.63 3.78 -26.51
C GLY A 344 15.05 5.19 -26.38
N LYS A 345 14.37 5.45 -25.28
CA LYS A 345 13.78 6.76 -24.99
C LYS A 345 14.87 7.83 -24.81
N GLU A 346 14.68 9.01 -25.39
CA GLU A 346 15.67 10.11 -25.35
C GLU A 346 15.39 11.15 -24.26
N THR A 347 14.12 11.29 -23.86
CA THR A 347 13.67 12.30 -22.92
C THR A 347 13.68 11.79 -21.50
N SER A 348 13.93 12.70 -20.55
CA SER A 348 13.92 12.39 -19.11
C SER A 348 12.52 12.03 -18.63
N LYS A 349 12.45 11.28 -17.53
CA LYS A 349 11.23 11.01 -16.78
C LYS A 349 10.62 12.31 -16.27
N LYS A 350 9.30 12.45 -16.41
CA LYS A 350 8.53 13.54 -15.80
C LYS A 350 8.62 13.45 -14.27
N SER A 351 8.86 14.55 -13.59
CA SER A 351 8.82 14.60 -12.13
C SER A 351 7.42 14.91 -11.63
N LEU A 352 6.59 13.88 -11.49
CA LEU A 352 5.23 14.03 -10.99
C LEU A 352 5.22 14.52 -9.54
N SER A 353 6.18 14.06 -8.72
CA SER A 353 6.35 14.46 -7.33
C SER A 353 6.61 15.96 -7.18
N GLU A 354 7.50 16.55 -8.01
CA GLU A 354 7.81 17.98 -7.93
C GLU A 354 6.66 18.85 -8.41
N ILE A 355 5.91 18.40 -9.42
CA ILE A 355 4.68 19.07 -9.86
C ILE A 355 3.69 19.13 -8.69
N ALA A 356 3.45 18.02 -8.00
CA ALA A 356 2.56 17.97 -6.85
C ALA A 356 3.08 18.82 -5.66
N MET A 357 4.39 18.80 -5.38
CA MET A 357 4.99 19.64 -4.33
C MET A 357 4.84 21.14 -4.60
N SER A 358 4.72 21.54 -5.88
CA SER A 358 4.56 22.95 -6.25
C SER A 358 3.28 23.60 -5.69
N TYR A 359 2.27 22.82 -5.35
CA TYR A 359 1.07 23.31 -4.65
C TYR A 359 1.34 23.76 -3.21
N GLY A 360 2.39 23.24 -2.56
CA GLY A 360 2.81 23.60 -1.22
C GLY A 360 1.96 23.04 -0.08
N TYR A 361 0.78 22.48 -0.36
CA TYR A 361 -0.16 21.86 0.59
C TYR A 361 -0.49 20.40 0.27
N VAL A 362 0.13 19.79 -0.74
CA VAL A 362 -0.02 18.36 -1.05
C VAL A 362 1.06 17.58 -0.31
N TYR A 363 0.67 16.54 0.43
CA TYR A 363 1.64 15.57 0.95
C TYR A 363 2.19 14.75 -0.21
N VAL A 364 3.51 14.63 -0.31
CA VAL A 364 4.15 13.86 -1.40
C VAL A 364 5.18 12.90 -0.82
N ALA A 365 5.16 11.65 -1.25
CA ALA A 365 6.23 10.69 -0.93
C ALA A 365 6.62 9.86 -2.14
N GLN A 366 7.93 9.62 -2.28
CA GLN A 366 8.48 8.67 -3.24
C GLN A 366 9.12 7.53 -2.48
N ILE A 367 8.63 6.30 -2.70
CA ILE A 367 8.94 5.12 -1.90
C ILE A 367 9.37 3.94 -2.77
N ALA A 368 10.06 2.98 -2.14
CA ALA A 368 10.37 1.67 -2.72
C ALA A 368 10.32 0.63 -1.59
N LEU A 369 9.29 -0.20 -1.58
CA LEU A 369 8.95 -1.11 -0.48
C LEU A 369 10.12 -2.03 -0.12
N GLY A 370 10.79 -2.63 -1.09
CA GLY A 370 11.93 -3.52 -0.89
C GLY A 370 13.21 -2.80 -0.44
N ALA A 371 13.35 -1.51 -0.77
CA ALA A 371 14.55 -0.75 -0.41
C ALA A 371 14.51 -0.23 1.03
N ASN A 372 13.35 0.31 1.44
CA ASN A 372 13.16 0.82 2.80
C ASN A 372 11.72 0.58 3.28
N PRO A 373 11.42 -0.61 3.83
CA PRO A 373 10.10 -0.96 4.35
C PRO A 373 9.58 0.03 5.41
N ALA A 374 10.46 0.53 6.28
CA ALA A 374 10.07 1.44 7.35
C ALA A 374 9.64 2.81 6.80
N GLN A 375 10.36 3.35 5.80
CA GLN A 375 10.00 4.59 5.13
C GLN A 375 8.67 4.43 4.36
N ALA A 376 8.46 3.28 3.70
CA ALA A 376 7.23 3.01 2.98
C ALA A 376 6.00 2.97 3.91
N VAL A 377 6.08 2.23 5.03
CA VAL A 377 5.00 2.19 6.04
C VAL A 377 4.75 3.57 6.64
N LYS A 378 5.83 4.32 6.97
CA LYS A 378 5.73 5.67 7.50
C LYS A 378 5.02 6.60 6.51
N ALA A 379 5.45 6.62 5.24
CA ALA A 379 4.86 7.48 4.22
C ALA A 379 3.36 7.20 4.00
N ILE A 380 2.97 5.93 3.96
CA ILE A 380 1.56 5.52 3.82
C ILE A 380 0.73 5.96 5.04
N THR A 381 1.27 5.83 6.25
CA THR A 381 0.58 6.25 7.47
C THR A 381 0.48 7.77 7.61
N GLU A 382 1.53 8.50 7.23
CA GLU A 382 1.51 9.96 7.23
C GLU A 382 0.53 10.52 6.20
N ALA A 383 0.46 9.92 5.00
CA ALA A 383 -0.49 10.29 3.97
C ALA A 383 -1.94 10.16 4.44
N GLU A 384 -2.28 9.04 5.09
CA GLU A 384 -3.62 8.83 5.65
C GLU A 384 -3.96 9.80 6.78
N ALA A 385 -2.98 10.15 7.60
CA ALA A 385 -3.18 11.10 8.71
C ALA A 385 -3.21 12.57 8.24
N TYR A 386 -2.75 12.86 7.03
CA TYR A 386 -2.69 14.21 6.50
C TYR A 386 -4.09 14.70 6.11
N PRO A 387 -4.56 15.89 6.62
CA PRO A 387 -5.92 16.36 6.38
C PRO A 387 -6.09 17.08 5.03
N GLY A 388 -5.53 16.55 3.97
CA GLY A 388 -5.55 17.10 2.61
C GLY A 388 -5.12 16.07 1.58
N PRO A 389 -4.91 16.48 0.33
CA PRO A 389 -4.53 15.55 -0.73
C PRO A 389 -3.11 15.02 -0.52
N SER A 390 -2.95 13.72 -0.75
CA SER A 390 -1.67 13.02 -0.65
C SER A 390 -1.34 12.28 -1.93
N LEU A 391 -0.07 12.35 -2.36
CA LEU A 391 0.45 11.61 -3.50
C LEU A 391 1.62 10.73 -3.08
N ILE A 392 1.47 9.42 -3.21
CA ILE A 392 2.54 8.45 -3.00
C ILE A 392 2.90 7.81 -4.34
N ILE A 393 4.18 7.84 -4.68
CA ILE A 393 4.73 7.22 -5.89
C ILE A 393 5.61 6.04 -5.45
N GLY A 394 5.15 4.83 -5.71
CA GLY A 394 5.85 3.59 -5.36
C GLY A 394 6.54 2.98 -6.57
N TYR A 395 7.88 2.84 -6.51
CA TYR A 395 8.61 2.11 -7.54
C TYR A 395 8.15 0.65 -7.57
N ALA A 396 7.70 0.20 -8.71
CA ALA A 396 7.12 -1.12 -8.90
C ALA A 396 7.80 -1.87 -10.07
N PRO A 397 8.94 -2.56 -9.84
CA PRO A 397 9.52 -3.40 -10.87
C PRO A 397 8.48 -4.38 -11.45
N CYS A 398 8.50 -4.51 -12.77
CA CYS A 398 7.54 -5.29 -13.54
C CYS A 398 8.24 -6.45 -14.23
N GLU A 399 7.51 -7.52 -14.52
CA GLU A 399 8.01 -8.63 -15.35
C GLU A 399 8.56 -8.15 -16.70
N LEU A 400 7.96 -7.09 -17.27
CA LEU A 400 8.38 -6.48 -18.53
C LEU A 400 9.77 -5.81 -18.45
N HIS A 401 10.26 -5.47 -17.24
CA HIS A 401 11.63 -4.98 -17.05
C HIS A 401 12.67 -6.06 -17.44
N GLY A 402 12.31 -7.34 -17.26
CA GLY A 402 13.18 -8.46 -17.57
C GLY A 402 14.43 -8.49 -16.71
N ILE A 403 14.26 -8.59 -15.39
CA ILE A 403 15.35 -8.70 -14.41
C ILE A 403 16.20 -9.94 -14.73
N ALA A 404 17.47 -9.74 -15.07
CA ALA A 404 18.32 -10.77 -15.66
C ALA A 404 18.67 -11.91 -14.68
N LYS A 405 18.83 -11.61 -13.41
CA LYS A 405 19.19 -12.60 -12.38
C LYS A 405 17.99 -12.90 -11.51
N GLY A 406 17.30 -14.00 -11.81
CA GLY A 406 16.22 -14.56 -11.01
C GLY A 406 14.82 -14.01 -11.32
N GLY A 407 14.67 -13.05 -12.22
CA GLY A 407 13.36 -12.50 -12.57
C GLY A 407 12.65 -11.83 -11.38
N MET A 408 11.33 -11.98 -11.33
CA MET A 408 10.48 -11.30 -10.32
C MET A 408 10.65 -11.83 -8.89
N ASN A 409 11.30 -12.98 -8.67
CA ASN A 409 11.65 -13.39 -7.31
C ASN A 409 12.70 -12.50 -6.65
N HIS A 410 13.37 -11.65 -7.42
CA HIS A 410 14.31 -10.62 -6.97
C HIS A 410 13.73 -9.20 -7.06
N CYS A 411 12.43 -9.03 -7.25
CA CYS A 411 11.78 -7.73 -7.37
C CYS A 411 12.15 -6.77 -6.22
N GLN A 412 12.12 -7.25 -4.98
CA GLN A 412 12.46 -6.43 -3.81
C GLN A 412 13.96 -6.08 -3.76
N ASP A 413 14.83 -6.98 -4.21
CA ASP A 413 16.26 -6.70 -4.34
C ASP A 413 16.54 -5.71 -5.47
N GLU A 414 15.76 -5.74 -6.55
CA GLU A 414 15.88 -4.77 -7.64
C GLU A 414 15.50 -3.36 -7.17
N MET A 415 14.47 -3.22 -6.30
CA MET A 415 14.18 -1.94 -5.63
C MET A 415 15.38 -1.43 -4.80
N LYS A 416 16.05 -2.33 -4.06
CA LYS A 416 17.26 -1.96 -3.30
C LYS A 416 18.39 -1.50 -4.20
N LYS A 417 18.64 -2.22 -5.32
CA LYS A 417 19.65 -1.85 -6.29
C LYS A 417 19.33 -0.51 -6.94
N ALA A 418 18.08 -0.27 -7.35
CA ALA A 418 17.65 0.99 -7.93
C ALA A 418 17.94 2.19 -6.98
N VAL A 419 17.61 2.05 -5.69
CA VAL A 419 17.88 3.10 -4.70
C VAL A 419 19.37 3.26 -4.43
N LYS A 420 20.12 2.15 -4.30
CA LYS A 420 21.56 2.15 -4.05
C LYS A 420 22.34 2.77 -5.21
N ALA A 421 21.92 2.49 -6.43
CA ALA A 421 22.52 3.07 -7.65
C ALA A 421 22.19 4.56 -7.86
N GLY A 422 21.23 5.12 -7.11
CA GLY A 422 20.71 6.47 -7.34
C GLY A 422 19.74 6.58 -8.52
N TYR A 423 19.27 5.44 -9.03
CA TYR A 423 18.25 5.37 -10.07
C TYR A 423 16.89 5.83 -9.55
N TRP A 424 16.53 5.40 -8.34
CA TRP A 424 15.31 5.80 -7.61
C TRP A 424 15.67 6.47 -6.29
N ASN A 425 15.05 7.63 -5.98
CA ASN A 425 15.32 8.35 -4.74
C ASN A 425 14.13 8.24 -3.79
N LEU A 426 14.41 8.07 -2.51
CA LEU A 426 13.41 8.03 -1.44
C LEU A 426 13.34 9.37 -0.73
N PHE A 427 12.17 9.99 -0.69
CA PHE A 427 11.93 11.24 0.02
C PHE A 427 10.46 11.40 0.39
N SER A 428 10.17 12.35 1.26
CA SER A 428 8.82 12.81 1.55
C SER A 428 8.79 14.33 1.70
N PHE A 429 7.66 14.93 1.34
CA PHE A 429 7.31 16.31 1.58
C PHE A 429 6.01 16.34 2.37
N ASN A 430 6.09 16.73 3.64
CA ASN A 430 4.96 16.83 4.55
C ASN A 430 4.69 18.30 4.91
N PRO A 431 3.70 18.95 4.28
CA PRO A 431 3.40 20.36 4.53
C PRO A 431 3.02 20.68 5.97
N ALA A 432 2.47 19.70 6.73
CA ALA A 432 2.07 19.91 8.12
C ALA A 432 3.26 20.23 9.03
N LEU A 433 4.48 19.79 8.68
CA LEU A 433 5.68 20.06 9.46
C LEU A 433 6.06 21.55 9.48
N LYS A 434 5.65 22.32 8.47
CA LYS A 434 5.86 23.79 8.46
C LYS A 434 5.20 24.48 9.65
N ALA A 435 4.00 24.06 10.03
CA ALA A 435 3.29 24.61 11.18
C ALA A 435 4.01 24.30 12.50
N GLU A 436 4.89 23.29 12.52
CA GLU A 436 5.72 22.90 13.66
C GLU A 436 7.12 23.56 13.62
N GLY A 437 7.40 24.42 12.64
CA GLY A 437 8.73 25.01 12.41
C GLY A 437 9.79 23.98 12.00
N LYS A 438 9.35 22.89 11.35
CA LYS A 438 10.24 21.81 10.87
C LYS A 438 10.31 21.82 9.34
N ASN A 439 11.45 21.35 8.83
CA ASN A 439 11.62 21.18 7.39
C ASN A 439 10.58 20.18 6.85
N PRO A 440 9.72 20.57 5.90
CA PRO A 440 8.74 19.68 5.30
C PRO A 440 9.36 18.62 4.39
N PHE A 441 10.55 18.86 3.84
CA PHE A 441 11.22 17.97 2.91
C PHE A 441 12.25 17.08 3.60
N THR A 442 12.07 15.77 3.50
CA THR A 442 12.99 14.76 4.05
C THR A 442 13.54 13.89 2.91
N LEU A 443 14.84 14.00 2.62
CA LEU A 443 15.56 13.10 1.71
C LEU A 443 16.07 11.89 2.48
N THR A 444 15.52 10.71 2.19
CA THR A 444 15.85 9.46 2.93
C THR A 444 16.95 8.66 2.26
N SER A 445 17.00 8.62 0.92
CA SER A 445 18.07 7.93 0.18
C SER A 445 19.37 8.72 0.19
N LYS A 446 20.48 8.00 0.01
CA LYS A 446 21.82 8.57 -0.18
C LYS A 446 22.09 8.76 -1.69
N ALA A 447 23.17 9.48 -1.99
CA ALA A 447 23.71 9.55 -3.35
C ALA A 447 24.04 8.14 -3.87
N GLY A 448 23.94 7.96 -5.19
CA GLY A 448 24.29 6.68 -5.82
C GLY A 448 25.74 6.28 -5.55
N ASP A 449 25.95 4.99 -5.37
CA ASP A 449 27.24 4.40 -5.00
C ASP A 449 28.18 4.09 -6.20
N GLY A 450 27.78 4.48 -7.39
CA GLY A 450 28.49 4.20 -8.65
C GLY A 450 28.03 2.95 -9.40
N SER A 451 27.07 2.21 -8.87
CA SER A 451 26.54 0.99 -9.52
C SER A 451 25.43 1.25 -10.56
N TYR A 452 25.27 2.49 -11.03
CA TYR A 452 24.17 2.87 -11.93
C TYR A 452 24.18 2.05 -13.23
N GLN A 453 25.33 1.93 -13.88
CA GLN A 453 25.47 1.14 -15.12
C GLN A 453 25.24 -0.36 -14.88
N GLU A 454 25.65 -0.89 -13.72
CA GLU A 454 25.39 -2.26 -13.34
C GLU A 454 23.87 -2.50 -13.17
N PHE A 455 23.16 -1.56 -12.56
CA PHE A 455 21.71 -1.62 -12.44
C PHE A 455 21.03 -1.66 -13.82
N LEU A 456 21.35 -0.74 -14.75
CA LEU A 456 20.79 -0.75 -16.10
C LEU A 456 21.05 -2.09 -16.83
N ASN A 457 22.25 -2.63 -16.68
CA ASN A 457 22.63 -3.90 -17.31
C ASN A 457 21.98 -5.14 -16.67
N ASN A 458 21.29 -4.99 -15.53
CA ASN A 458 20.53 -6.07 -14.92
C ASN A 458 19.09 -6.18 -15.45
N GLU A 459 18.64 -5.24 -16.29
CA GLU A 459 17.27 -5.22 -16.81
C GLU A 459 17.24 -5.28 -18.36
N ALA A 460 16.45 -6.22 -18.89
CA ALA A 460 16.34 -6.42 -20.34
C ALA A 460 15.79 -5.18 -21.08
N ARG A 461 14.95 -4.37 -20.43
CA ARG A 461 14.44 -3.11 -21.01
C ARG A 461 15.55 -2.13 -21.39
N TYR A 462 16.76 -2.25 -20.81
CA TYR A 462 17.94 -1.48 -21.19
C TYR A 462 18.87 -2.30 -22.10
N THR A 463 19.18 -3.54 -21.72
CA THR A 463 20.17 -4.34 -22.46
C THR A 463 19.74 -4.69 -23.88
N ARG A 464 18.42 -4.69 -24.17
CA ARG A 464 17.88 -4.84 -25.53
C ARG A 464 18.36 -3.76 -26.49
N LEU A 465 18.79 -2.59 -26.01
CA LEU A 465 19.30 -1.51 -26.84
C LEU A 465 20.75 -1.77 -27.32
N ILE A 466 21.54 -2.49 -26.53
CA ILE A 466 22.99 -2.62 -26.74
C ILE A 466 23.32 -3.27 -28.07
N LYS A 467 22.67 -4.39 -28.40
CA LYS A 467 23.00 -5.15 -29.62
C LYS A 467 22.60 -4.43 -30.91
N PRO A 468 21.36 -3.89 -31.06
CA PRO A 468 20.96 -3.22 -32.30
C PRO A 468 21.53 -1.80 -32.45
N PHE A 469 21.85 -1.11 -31.35
CA PHE A 469 22.28 0.28 -31.36
C PHE A 469 23.39 0.56 -30.33
N PRO A 470 24.59 -0.02 -30.46
CA PRO A 470 25.62 0.00 -29.40
C PRO A 470 26.09 1.42 -29.04
N GLU A 471 26.43 2.26 -30.00
CA GLU A 471 26.89 3.64 -29.78
C GLU A 471 25.76 4.50 -29.14
N ARG A 472 24.53 4.24 -29.54
CA ARG A 472 23.37 4.94 -29.00
C ARG A 472 23.09 4.48 -27.57
N ALA A 473 23.24 3.20 -27.27
CA ALA A 473 23.10 2.68 -25.90
C ALA A 473 24.11 3.33 -24.96
N GLU A 474 25.38 3.37 -25.33
CA GLU A 474 26.44 4.02 -24.55
C GLU A 474 26.10 5.48 -24.27
N LYS A 475 25.72 6.24 -25.30
CA LYS A 475 25.36 7.65 -25.17
C LYS A 475 24.12 7.86 -24.25
N LEU A 476 23.07 7.07 -24.44
CA LEU A 476 21.84 7.21 -23.66
C LEU A 476 22.04 6.76 -22.21
N PHE A 477 22.78 5.71 -21.95
CA PHE A 477 23.05 5.24 -20.59
C PHE A 477 23.94 6.22 -19.81
N ALA A 478 24.95 6.81 -20.47
CA ALA A 478 25.75 7.88 -19.87
C ALA A 478 24.88 9.10 -19.52
N LYS A 479 24.01 9.54 -20.46
CA LYS A 479 23.06 10.64 -20.21
C LYS A 479 22.07 10.32 -19.09
N SER A 480 21.59 9.08 -19.01
CA SER A 480 20.68 8.62 -17.96
C SER A 480 21.31 8.76 -16.58
N GLU A 481 22.56 8.30 -16.42
CA GLU A 481 23.32 8.41 -15.18
C GLU A 481 23.62 9.85 -14.79
N GLU A 482 24.02 10.69 -15.75
CA GLU A 482 24.22 12.12 -15.52
C GLU A 482 22.94 12.79 -15.02
N THR A 483 21.81 12.50 -15.67
CA THR A 483 20.49 13.02 -15.26
C THR A 483 20.11 12.55 -13.85
N ALA A 484 20.38 11.31 -13.49
CA ALA A 484 20.11 10.79 -12.14
C ALA A 484 20.97 11.50 -11.08
N LYS A 485 22.25 11.73 -11.34
CA LYS A 485 23.16 12.49 -10.46
C LYS A 485 22.68 13.96 -10.28
N ALA A 486 22.30 14.59 -11.39
CA ALA A 486 21.76 15.95 -11.35
C ALA A 486 20.46 16.04 -10.53
N ARG A 487 19.57 15.06 -10.68
CA ARG A 487 18.34 14.97 -9.89
C ARG A 487 18.62 14.81 -8.40
N TYR A 488 19.55 13.94 -8.01
CA TYR A 488 19.93 13.81 -6.60
C TYR A 488 20.46 15.11 -6.02
N THR A 489 21.36 15.77 -6.74
CA THR A 489 21.89 17.09 -6.35
C THR A 489 20.77 18.14 -6.22
N HIS A 490 19.75 18.08 -7.08
CA HIS A 490 18.59 18.96 -6.97
C HIS A 490 17.79 18.66 -5.69
N LEU A 491 17.56 17.38 -5.35
CA LEU A 491 16.88 17.01 -4.10
C LEU A 491 17.65 17.49 -2.85
N GLU A 492 18.98 17.42 -2.85
CA GLU A 492 19.81 18.00 -1.77
C GLU A 492 19.63 19.51 -1.63
N LYS A 493 19.46 20.23 -2.76
CA LYS A 493 19.15 21.68 -2.73
C LYS A 493 17.75 21.94 -2.17
N LEU A 494 16.76 21.08 -2.47
CA LEU A 494 15.41 21.22 -1.88
C LEU A 494 15.43 21.03 -0.35
N VAL A 495 16.26 20.11 0.18
CA VAL A 495 16.46 19.97 1.65
C VAL A 495 16.90 21.30 2.26
N LYS A 496 17.84 22.00 1.62
CA LYS A 496 18.32 23.30 2.10
C LYS A 496 17.28 24.39 1.94
N LEU A 497 16.67 24.48 0.75
CA LEU A 497 15.67 25.49 0.43
C LEU A 497 14.48 25.49 1.41
N TYR A 498 14.00 24.31 1.77
CA TYR A 498 12.87 24.17 2.72
C TYR A 498 13.29 24.23 4.19
N GLY A 499 14.58 24.22 4.50
CA GLY A 499 15.12 24.28 5.86
C GLY A 499 15.70 25.64 6.26
N GLU A 500 15.61 26.64 5.38
CA GLU A 500 16.19 27.99 5.58
C GLU A 500 15.18 29.03 6.12
N ASP A 501 14.04 28.62 6.69
CA ASP A 501 13.07 29.54 7.32
C ASP A 501 13.43 29.88 8.77
#